data_fc69c0ca8a5644ef5e72b4ee371b7826
#
_entry.id   fc69c0ca8a5644ef5e72b4ee371b7826
#
_cell.length_a   1.000
_cell.length_b   1.000
_cell.length_c   1.000
_cell.angle_alpha   90.00
_cell.angle_beta   90.00
_cell.angle_gamma   90.00
#
_symmetry.space_group_name_H-M   'P 1'
#
loop_
_entity.id
_entity.type
_entity.pdbx_description
1 polymer ?
#
loop_
_entity_poly.entity_id
_entity_poly.type
_entity_poly.pdbx_seq_one_letter_code
_entity_poly.pdbx_strand_id
1 'polypeptide(L)'
;MSSNKPLPYRLLWTWDHSTNWDPAQPGGQEEGCGNPYTKPAESFLSDYTRLIDCMADLDLNGLIVWGFLRDAHGGVQAAQRLCDYARRKNVRILPGVGVMAYGGFYYQGDHEFSMAKWIERYPEMSAVDENGQPYNWTAFPPDGPHMQVLCPSRSANVEWNLNGLRWLIDNFDIGGINYETGDYAVCHCDLCRDKKAGVNVLSPGKPADKINVSFDTMAHVYPLLMDQAHTLKPDLWQVYSTYCGYRSDMAQAVRRFLDPIPQYAICQWTLTHMLDDDHDFPWEDDLLFPARHNVGFFHQGSQWFTALGGKGPFGRYDPVIETIQKAAAKGSRAGLEGLVTHGEVAADHPAWTQNYRAFSHFTHHPGRRVEDLEATGQ
;
A
#
# COMPACT_ATOMS: atom_id res chain seq x y z
N MET A 1 -11.00 15.42 -23.44
CA MET A 1 -9.97 16.48 -23.37
C MET A 1 -9.05 16.12 -22.22
N SER A 2 -7.81 15.75 -22.49
CA SER A 2 -6.82 15.43 -21.45
C SER A 2 -6.64 16.67 -20.56
N SER A 3 -6.93 16.55 -19.26
CA SER A 3 -6.71 17.66 -18.34
C SER A 3 -5.19 17.77 -18.13
N ASN A 4 -4.59 18.85 -18.59
CA ASN A 4 -3.17 19.19 -18.32
C ASN A 4 -2.98 19.67 -16.84
N LYS A 5 -3.87 19.28 -15.94
CA LYS A 5 -3.78 19.68 -14.53
C LYS A 5 -2.87 18.70 -13.79
N PRO A 6 -2.02 19.19 -12.89
CA PRO A 6 -1.25 18.35 -11.99
C PRO A 6 -2.16 17.41 -11.20
N LEU A 7 -1.72 16.19 -11.02
CA LEU A 7 -2.42 15.23 -10.15
C LEU A 7 -2.17 15.64 -8.69
N PRO A 8 -3.23 15.83 -7.86
CA PRO A 8 -3.07 16.26 -6.48
C PRO A 8 -2.38 15.26 -5.57
N TYR A 9 -2.52 13.95 -5.84
CA TYR A 9 -1.89 12.90 -5.05
C TYR A 9 -0.71 12.30 -5.82
N ARG A 10 0.50 12.50 -5.30
CA ARG A 10 1.77 12.05 -5.89
C ARG A 10 2.56 11.30 -4.82
N LEU A 11 2.29 9.99 -4.70
CA LEU A 11 2.73 9.20 -3.57
C LEU A 11 3.79 8.17 -3.98
N LEU A 12 4.75 7.96 -3.09
CA LEU A 12 5.60 6.79 -3.12
C LEU A 12 5.10 5.76 -2.11
N TRP A 13 5.18 4.50 -2.46
CA TRP A 13 4.87 3.36 -1.60
C TRP A 13 6.14 2.56 -1.35
N THR A 14 6.54 2.37 -0.11
CA THR A 14 7.79 1.70 0.24
C THR A 14 7.60 0.65 1.32
N TRP A 15 8.46 -0.39 1.28
CA TRP A 15 8.73 -1.22 2.43
C TRP A 15 9.93 -0.66 3.20
N ASP A 16 9.90 -0.70 4.53
CA ASP A 16 10.97 -0.22 5.41
C ASP A 16 12.33 -0.85 5.13
N HIS A 17 12.34 -2.05 4.57
CA HIS A 17 13.54 -2.82 4.24
C HIS A 17 13.93 -2.83 2.76
N SER A 18 13.13 -2.24 1.87
CA SER A 18 13.42 -2.26 0.43
C SER A 18 14.67 -1.51 0.00
N THR A 19 15.29 -0.79 0.92
CA THR A 19 16.54 -0.05 0.72
C THR A 19 17.80 -0.79 1.13
N ASN A 20 17.68 -2.01 1.62
CA ASN A 20 18.86 -2.80 1.99
C ASN A 20 19.58 -3.35 0.79
N TRP A 21 19.39 -2.72 -0.30
CA TRP A 21 19.85 -3.20 -1.55
C TRP A 21 21.21 -2.64 -1.90
N ASP A 22 22.15 -3.53 -1.99
CA ASP A 22 23.49 -3.22 -2.44
C ASP A 22 23.58 -3.40 -3.96
N PRO A 23 23.78 -2.34 -4.74
CA PRO A 23 24.01 -2.44 -6.17
C PRO A 23 25.14 -3.40 -6.57
N ALA A 24 26.12 -3.61 -5.68
CA ALA A 24 27.22 -4.53 -5.92
C ALA A 24 26.82 -6.01 -5.71
N GLN A 25 25.67 -6.26 -5.09
CA GLN A 25 25.15 -7.62 -4.82
C GLN A 25 23.71 -7.78 -5.33
N PRO A 26 23.51 -7.71 -6.63
CA PRO A 26 22.17 -7.82 -7.21
C PRO A 26 21.57 -9.19 -6.89
N GLY A 27 20.34 -9.22 -6.38
CA GLY A 27 19.65 -10.43 -5.98
C GLY A 27 19.82 -10.80 -4.51
N GLY A 28 20.62 -10.07 -3.75
CA GLY A 28 20.76 -10.27 -2.30
C GLY A 28 19.55 -9.81 -1.49
N GLN A 29 18.59 -9.12 -2.11
CA GLN A 29 17.37 -8.71 -1.47
C GLN A 29 16.24 -9.66 -1.83
N GLU A 30 15.59 -10.20 -0.81
CA GLU A 30 14.36 -10.93 -0.95
C GLU A 30 13.16 -9.98 -1.05
N GLU A 31 12.06 -10.52 -1.50
CA GLU A 31 10.91 -9.74 -1.90
C GLU A 31 10.09 -9.25 -0.71
N GLY A 32 9.71 -8.00 -0.74
CA GLY A 32 8.63 -7.40 0.01
C GLY A 32 8.53 -7.82 1.47
N CYS A 33 7.36 -8.19 1.91
CA CYS A 33 7.07 -8.59 3.29
C CYS A 33 7.75 -9.89 3.74
N GLY A 34 8.24 -10.71 2.80
CA GLY A 34 8.99 -11.92 3.11
C GLY A 34 10.44 -11.69 3.48
N ASN A 35 10.96 -10.49 3.30
CA ASN A 35 12.35 -10.19 3.59
C ASN A 35 12.62 -10.16 5.11
N PRO A 36 13.46 -11.05 5.65
CA PRO A 36 13.78 -11.07 7.08
C PRO A 36 14.71 -9.93 7.51
N TYR A 37 15.34 -9.23 6.56
CA TYR A 37 16.25 -8.15 6.88
C TYR A 37 15.50 -6.96 7.46
N THR A 38 16.06 -6.41 8.54
CA THR A 38 15.58 -5.20 9.20
C THR A 38 16.69 -4.18 9.32
N LYS A 39 16.39 -2.93 9.02
CA LYS A 39 17.34 -1.84 9.18
C LYS A 39 17.57 -1.52 10.66
N PRO A 40 18.80 -1.23 11.10
CA PRO A 40 19.00 -0.54 12.36
C PRO A 40 18.46 0.90 12.31
N ALA A 41 18.20 1.49 13.47
CA ALA A 41 17.55 2.80 13.59
C ALA A 41 18.25 3.92 12.81
N GLU A 42 19.57 3.93 12.80
CA GLU A 42 20.36 4.93 12.08
C GLU A 42 20.17 4.84 10.57
N SER A 43 20.21 3.62 10.02
CA SER A 43 19.99 3.41 8.58
C SER A 43 18.56 3.74 8.18
N PHE A 44 17.57 3.33 8.98
CA PHE A 44 16.17 3.64 8.75
C PHE A 44 15.95 5.15 8.64
N LEU A 45 16.39 5.90 9.63
CA LEU A 45 16.23 7.35 9.64
C LEU A 45 17.01 8.05 8.52
N SER A 46 18.27 7.65 8.28
CA SER A 46 19.08 8.31 7.26
C SER A 46 18.53 8.09 5.85
N ASP A 47 18.08 6.88 5.55
CA ASP A 47 17.55 6.53 4.24
C ASP A 47 16.22 7.26 3.98
N TYR A 48 15.29 7.21 4.93
CA TYR A 48 14.01 7.88 4.78
C TYR A 48 14.13 9.41 4.77
N THR A 49 15.06 10.01 5.52
CA THR A 49 15.28 11.45 5.43
C THR A 49 15.83 11.88 4.07
N ARG A 50 16.74 11.10 3.48
CA ARG A 50 17.23 11.34 2.11
C ARG A 50 16.09 11.20 1.08
N LEU A 51 15.25 10.17 1.22
CA LEU A 51 14.08 10.03 0.35
C LEU A 51 13.12 11.21 0.47
N ILE A 52 12.82 11.64 1.69
CA ILE A 52 11.95 12.80 1.95
C ILE A 52 12.54 14.09 1.35
N ASP A 53 13.86 14.29 1.45
CA ASP A 53 14.53 15.43 0.79
C ASP A 53 14.35 15.37 -0.74
N CYS A 54 14.59 14.21 -1.34
CA CYS A 54 14.36 13.99 -2.77
C CYS A 54 12.89 14.25 -3.15
N MET A 55 11.94 13.77 -2.34
CA MET A 55 10.50 13.99 -2.57
C MET A 55 10.13 15.47 -2.48
N ALA A 56 10.67 16.19 -1.50
CA ALA A 56 10.43 17.61 -1.35
C ALA A 56 10.97 18.43 -2.54
N ASP A 57 12.18 18.11 -3.01
CA ASP A 57 12.80 18.74 -4.17
C ASP A 57 12.01 18.47 -5.47
N LEU A 58 11.32 17.33 -5.54
CA LEU A 58 10.52 16.91 -6.67
C LEU A 58 9.02 17.21 -6.53
N ASP A 59 8.61 17.90 -5.47
CA ASP A 59 7.20 18.17 -5.14
C ASP A 59 6.32 16.89 -5.13
N LEU A 60 6.85 15.79 -4.59
CA LEU A 60 6.10 14.60 -4.25
C LEU A 60 5.58 14.75 -2.82
N ASN A 61 4.32 14.40 -2.56
CA ASN A 61 3.64 14.90 -1.37
C ASN A 61 3.12 13.85 -0.39
N GLY A 62 3.28 12.56 -0.69
CA GLY A 62 2.89 11.49 0.24
C GLY A 62 3.82 10.29 0.16
N LEU A 63 4.17 9.75 1.33
CA LEU A 63 5.04 8.59 1.48
C LEU A 63 4.35 7.53 2.32
N ILE A 64 3.94 6.45 1.67
CA ILE A 64 3.43 5.26 2.33
C ILE A 64 4.60 4.42 2.80
N VAL A 65 4.61 4.05 4.09
CA VAL A 65 5.69 3.28 4.72
C VAL A 65 5.12 2.01 5.36
N TRP A 66 5.35 0.88 4.72
CA TRP A 66 5.09 -0.43 5.29
C TRP A 66 6.26 -0.86 6.17
N GLY A 67 5.95 -1.43 7.34
CA GLY A 67 6.94 -1.67 8.37
C GLY A 67 7.35 -0.39 9.12
N PHE A 68 6.49 0.62 9.13
CA PHE A 68 6.72 1.91 9.79
C PHE A 68 7.15 1.78 11.26
N LEU A 69 6.61 0.80 11.97
CA LEU A 69 6.89 0.53 13.37
C LEU A 69 7.50 -0.86 13.55
N ARG A 70 8.80 -0.89 13.82
CA ARG A 70 9.55 -2.09 14.22
C ARG A 70 10.52 -1.75 15.34
N ASP A 71 10.68 -2.63 16.31
CA ASP A 71 11.70 -2.46 17.37
C ASP A 71 13.11 -2.38 16.79
N ALA A 72 13.39 -3.19 15.77
CA ALA A 72 14.72 -3.28 15.17
C ALA A 72 15.23 -1.96 14.56
N HIS A 73 14.34 -1.12 14.02
CA HIS A 73 14.77 0.18 13.48
C HIS A 73 14.42 1.37 14.38
N GLY A 74 14.26 1.13 15.69
CA GLY A 74 14.11 2.18 16.70
C GLY A 74 12.68 2.49 17.11
N GLY A 75 11.69 1.71 16.62
CA GLY A 75 10.31 1.73 17.06
C GLY A 75 9.67 3.11 17.09
N VAL A 76 8.96 3.40 18.17
CA VAL A 76 8.21 4.66 18.34
C VAL A 76 9.06 5.90 18.16
N GLN A 77 10.26 5.94 18.75
CA GLN A 77 11.11 7.13 18.71
C GLN A 77 11.61 7.44 17.30
N ALA A 78 12.04 6.43 16.56
CA ALA A 78 12.48 6.61 15.17
C ALA A 78 11.31 7.08 14.29
N ALA A 79 10.15 6.48 14.43
CA ALA A 79 8.95 6.84 13.70
C ALA A 79 8.47 8.27 13.99
N GLN A 80 8.52 8.71 15.26
CA GLN A 80 8.19 10.11 15.61
C GLN A 80 9.16 11.10 14.95
N ARG A 81 10.48 10.83 15.02
CA ARG A 81 11.49 11.66 14.37
C ARG A 81 11.29 11.74 12.86
N LEU A 82 10.89 10.64 12.24
CA LEU A 82 10.59 10.60 10.81
C LEU A 82 9.37 11.47 10.46
N CYS A 83 8.28 11.36 11.22
CA CYS A 83 7.09 12.19 11.02
C CYS A 83 7.40 13.68 11.16
N ASP A 84 8.15 14.06 12.20
CA ASP A 84 8.57 15.46 12.41
C ASP A 84 9.43 15.98 11.27
N TYR A 85 10.32 15.14 10.74
CA TYR A 85 11.15 15.52 9.61
C TYR A 85 10.32 15.75 8.35
N ALA A 86 9.45 14.79 8.00
CA ALA A 86 8.60 14.84 6.82
C ALA A 86 7.65 16.07 6.86
N ARG A 87 7.05 16.35 8.01
CA ARG A 87 6.19 17.52 8.18
C ARG A 87 6.91 18.83 7.86
N ARG A 88 8.16 18.99 8.31
CA ARG A 88 8.96 20.19 7.99
C ARG A 88 9.27 20.32 6.50
N LYS A 89 9.20 19.24 5.75
CA LYS A 89 9.43 19.15 4.30
C LYS A 89 8.13 19.15 3.48
N ASN A 90 6.98 19.31 4.12
CA ASN A 90 5.65 19.21 3.50
C ASN A 90 5.37 17.86 2.81
N VAL A 91 5.99 16.78 3.28
CA VAL A 91 5.72 15.42 2.86
C VAL A 91 4.86 14.74 3.92
N ARG A 92 3.72 14.16 3.52
CA ARG A 92 2.84 13.41 4.40
C ARG A 92 3.34 11.99 4.58
N ILE A 93 3.56 11.55 5.81
CA ILE A 93 3.81 10.14 6.12
C ILE A 93 2.47 9.42 6.27
N LEU A 94 2.34 8.30 5.57
CA LEU A 94 1.19 7.41 5.65
C LEU A 94 1.69 6.01 6.09
N PRO A 95 1.62 5.67 7.38
CA PRO A 95 1.90 4.31 7.81
C PRO A 95 1.02 3.30 7.06
N GLY A 96 1.64 2.23 6.56
CA GLY A 96 0.93 1.05 6.11
C GLY A 96 0.42 0.25 7.30
N VAL A 97 -0.88 0.03 7.36
CA VAL A 97 -1.55 -0.67 8.45
C VAL A 97 -2.25 -1.90 7.92
N GLY A 98 -1.88 -3.06 8.44
CA GLY A 98 -2.54 -4.31 8.15
C GLY A 98 -3.83 -4.46 8.95
N VAL A 99 -4.97 -4.27 8.31
CA VAL A 99 -6.28 -4.44 8.94
C VAL A 99 -6.63 -5.92 8.96
N MET A 100 -6.61 -6.52 10.12
CA MET A 100 -6.76 -7.97 10.34
C MET A 100 -5.64 -8.84 9.75
N ALA A 101 -4.57 -8.26 9.22
CA ALA A 101 -3.43 -8.95 8.61
C ALA A 101 -2.15 -8.12 8.71
N TYR A 102 -1.06 -8.58 8.11
CA TYR A 102 0.19 -7.82 7.92
C TYR A 102 0.73 -7.11 9.17
N GLY A 103 0.76 -7.80 10.30
CA GLY A 103 1.37 -7.30 11.53
C GLY A 103 0.55 -6.29 12.34
N GLY A 104 -0.51 -5.70 11.77
CA GLY A 104 -1.35 -4.72 12.46
C GLY A 104 -0.79 -3.30 12.46
N PHE A 105 -0.93 -2.60 13.58
CA PHE A 105 -0.49 -1.20 13.74
C PHE A 105 0.99 -1.10 14.13
N TYR A 106 1.49 -2.03 14.94
CA TYR A 106 2.91 -2.18 15.23
C TYR A 106 3.42 -3.41 14.47
N TYR A 107 4.11 -3.16 13.38
CA TYR A 107 4.40 -4.21 12.40
C TYR A 107 5.20 -5.38 12.98
N GLN A 108 6.23 -5.10 13.77
CA GLN A 108 7.06 -6.14 14.40
C GLN A 108 7.75 -5.64 15.67
N GLY A 109 7.46 -6.26 16.81
CA GLY A 109 8.10 -5.95 18.08
C GLY A 109 7.25 -6.34 19.28
N ASP A 110 7.74 -5.98 20.47
CA ASP A 110 7.06 -6.22 21.75
C ASP A 110 6.12 -5.05 22.11
N HIS A 111 5.01 -4.99 21.41
CA HIS A 111 4.02 -3.92 21.57
C HIS A 111 2.60 -4.49 21.56
N GLU A 112 1.68 -3.90 22.34
CA GLU A 112 0.29 -4.36 22.44
C GLU A 112 -0.48 -4.29 21.10
N PHE A 113 -0.09 -3.42 20.18
CA PHE A 113 -0.65 -3.32 18.84
C PHE A 113 0.15 -4.08 17.78
N SER A 114 1.05 -4.96 18.17
CA SER A 114 1.60 -6.00 17.31
C SER A 114 0.63 -7.17 17.22
N MET A 115 0.24 -7.55 16.01
CA MET A 115 -0.71 -8.64 15.80
C MET A 115 -0.16 -9.98 16.32
N ALA A 116 1.14 -10.21 16.19
CA ALA A 116 1.80 -11.39 16.72
C ALA A 116 1.61 -11.49 18.24
N LYS A 117 1.77 -10.38 18.97
CA LYS A 117 1.56 -10.34 20.43
C LYS A 117 0.09 -10.48 20.81
N TRP A 118 -0.81 -9.93 20.01
CA TRP A 118 -2.24 -10.10 20.22
C TRP A 118 -2.67 -11.56 20.09
N ILE A 119 -2.25 -12.25 19.05
CA ILE A 119 -2.55 -13.67 18.81
C ILE A 119 -1.85 -14.58 19.84
N GLU A 120 -0.60 -14.27 20.21
CA GLU A 120 0.10 -15.00 21.29
C GLU A 120 -0.71 -14.99 22.59
N ARG A 121 -1.30 -13.85 22.91
CA ARG A 121 -2.12 -13.68 24.14
C ARG A 121 -3.54 -14.24 24.00
N TYR A 122 -4.11 -14.18 22.79
CA TYR A 122 -5.49 -14.56 22.49
C TYR A 122 -5.56 -15.42 21.22
N PRO A 123 -5.12 -16.68 21.27
CA PRO A 123 -5.04 -17.53 20.05
C PRO A 123 -6.39 -17.72 19.34
N GLU A 124 -7.50 -17.66 20.09
CA GLU A 124 -8.86 -17.79 19.57
C GLU A 124 -9.27 -16.60 18.69
N MET A 125 -8.50 -15.53 18.68
CA MET A 125 -8.72 -14.35 17.81
C MET A 125 -8.27 -14.57 16.37
N SER A 126 -7.46 -15.59 16.13
CA SER A 126 -7.00 -15.95 14.78
C SER A 126 -8.16 -16.26 13.83
N ALA A 127 -7.98 -15.92 12.56
CA ALA A 127 -8.78 -16.49 11.50
C ALA A 127 -8.48 -17.99 11.38
N VAL A 128 -9.47 -18.76 10.93
CA VAL A 128 -9.32 -20.22 10.76
C VAL A 128 -9.61 -20.62 9.31
N ASP A 129 -8.93 -21.67 8.88
CA ASP A 129 -9.14 -22.30 7.60
C ASP A 129 -10.43 -23.17 7.58
N GLU A 130 -10.67 -23.86 6.48
CA GLU A 130 -11.82 -24.75 6.30
C GLU A 130 -11.83 -25.96 7.26
N ASN A 131 -10.69 -26.30 7.86
CA ASN A 131 -10.54 -27.37 8.85
C ASN A 131 -10.61 -26.84 10.31
N GLY A 132 -10.86 -25.54 10.48
CA GLY A 132 -10.92 -24.90 11.80
C GLY A 132 -9.54 -24.66 12.43
N GLN A 133 -8.45 -24.81 11.66
CA GLN A 133 -7.10 -24.51 12.14
C GLN A 133 -6.76 -23.04 11.95
N PRO A 134 -5.92 -22.44 12.82
CA PRO A 134 -5.46 -21.08 12.62
C PRO A 134 -4.90 -20.89 11.21
N TYR A 135 -5.39 -19.87 10.51
CA TYR A 135 -4.97 -19.61 9.16
C TYR A 135 -3.59 -18.97 9.16
N ASN A 136 -2.63 -19.65 8.54
CA ASN A 136 -1.31 -19.14 8.28
C ASN A 136 -1.11 -19.07 6.77
N TRP A 137 -0.83 -17.89 6.27
CA TRP A 137 -0.55 -17.73 4.87
C TRP A 137 0.87 -18.20 4.55
N THR A 138 0.99 -19.13 3.60
CA THR A 138 2.26 -19.86 3.32
C THR A 138 3.01 -19.31 2.11
N ALA A 139 2.61 -18.20 1.54
CA ALA A 139 3.25 -17.65 0.34
C ALA A 139 4.64 -17.04 0.62
N PHE A 140 4.97 -16.78 1.89
CA PHE A 140 6.24 -16.23 2.34
C PHE A 140 6.84 -17.06 3.47
N PRO A 141 8.08 -16.78 3.91
CA PRO A 141 8.72 -17.54 4.99
C PRO A 141 7.81 -17.70 6.21
N PRO A 142 7.76 -18.88 6.83
CA PRO A 142 6.78 -19.22 7.84
C PRO A 142 6.87 -18.41 9.15
N ASP A 143 7.92 -17.64 9.34
CA ASP A 143 8.22 -16.95 10.60
C ASP A 143 7.97 -15.43 10.57
N GLY A 144 7.35 -14.92 9.52
CA GLY A 144 7.11 -13.48 9.35
C GLY A 144 5.84 -12.99 10.06
N PRO A 145 5.80 -11.72 10.55
CA PRO A 145 4.63 -11.14 11.24
C PRO A 145 3.40 -11.02 10.34
N HIS A 146 3.57 -11.06 9.03
CA HIS A 146 2.53 -10.98 8.01
C HIS A 146 1.77 -12.29 7.80
N MET A 147 2.25 -13.40 8.39
CA MET A 147 1.65 -14.73 8.24
C MET A 147 0.38 -14.92 9.07
N GLN A 148 0.17 -14.09 10.05
CA GLN A 148 -0.95 -14.18 10.97
C GLN A 148 -2.12 -13.35 10.49
N VAL A 149 -3.33 -13.87 10.66
CA VAL A 149 -4.57 -13.25 10.22
C VAL A 149 -5.59 -13.30 11.34
N LEU A 150 -6.25 -12.19 11.62
CA LEU A 150 -7.31 -12.08 12.61
C LEU A 150 -8.69 -12.35 12.00
N CYS A 151 -9.58 -12.92 12.78
CA CYS A 151 -10.97 -13.09 12.39
C CYS A 151 -11.71 -11.73 12.42
N PRO A 152 -12.19 -11.22 11.27
CA PRO A 152 -12.84 -9.90 11.20
C PRO A 152 -14.22 -9.85 11.87
N SER A 153 -14.82 -10.99 12.18
CA SER A 153 -16.13 -11.07 12.82
C SER A 153 -16.07 -11.12 14.34
N ARG A 154 -14.88 -11.17 14.93
CA ARG A 154 -14.73 -11.10 16.39
C ARG A 154 -14.65 -9.64 16.81
N SER A 155 -15.60 -9.20 17.64
CA SER A 155 -15.67 -7.80 18.11
C SER A 155 -14.39 -7.35 18.83
N ALA A 156 -13.75 -8.24 19.60
CA ALA A 156 -12.48 -7.93 20.25
C ALA A 156 -11.36 -7.56 19.27
N ASN A 157 -11.31 -8.20 18.09
CA ASN A 157 -10.35 -7.83 17.03
C ASN A 157 -10.67 -6.45 16.41
N VAL A 158 -11.95 -6.16 16.23
CA VAL A 158 -12.39 -4.84 15.74
C VAL A 158 -12.01 -3.75 16.75
N GLU A 159 -12.29 -3.98 18.02
CA GLU A 159 -11.94 -3.05 19.11
C GLU A 159 -10.42 -2.86 19.22
N TRP A 160 -9.64 -3.94 19.11
CA TRP A 160 -8.18 -3.87 19.09
C TRP A 160 -7.67 -3.01 17.95
N ASN A 161 -8.23 -3.16 16.74
CA ASN A 161 -7.89 -2.33 15.58
C ASN A 161 -8.26 -0.84 15.82
N LEU A 162 -9.43 -0.56 16.37
CA LEU A 162 -9.85 0.80 16.69
C LEU A 162 -8.93 1.46 17.74
N ASN A 163 -8.53 0.72 18.77
CA ASN A 163 -7.58 1.20 19.79
C ASN A 163 -6.19 1.42 19.20
N GLY A 164 -5.71 0.53 18.34
CA GLY A 164 -4.43 0.68 17.62
C GLY A 164 -4.42 1.90 16.72
N LEU A 165 -5.52 2.15 16.01
CA LEU A 165 -5.68 3.35 15.18
C LEU A 165 -5.64 4.63 16.02
N ARG A 166 -6.37 4.68 17.14
CA ARG A 166 -6.33 5.83 18.06
C ARG A 166 -4.92 6.07 18.56
N TRP A 167 -4.26 5.01 19.06
CA TRP A 167 -2.90 5.09 19.54
C TRP A 167 -1.93 5.63 18.45
N LEU A 168 -2.07 5.17 17.20
CA LEU A 168 -1.25 5.63 16.08
C LEU A 168 -1.45 7.15 15.84
N ILE A 169 -2.69 7.61 15.82
CA ILE A 169 -3.01 9.03 15.59
C ILE A 169 -2.55 9.92 16.76
N ASP A 170 -2.69 9.44 18.00
CA ASP A 170 -2.33 10.20 19.20
C ASP A 170 -0.82 10.32 19.41
N ASN A 171 -0.03 9.37 18.88
CA ASN A 171 1.41 9.31 19.15
C ASN A 171 2.29 9.81 17.99
N PHE A 172 1.74 9.98 16.78
CA PHE A 172 2.52 10.33 15.60
C PHE A 172 1.86 11.45 14.81
N ASP A 173 2.67 12.41 14.37
CA ASP A 173 2.21 13.49 13.47
C ASP A 173 2.17 12.99 12.01
N ILE A 174 1.33 11.97 11.79
CA ILE A 174 1.10 11.38 10.47
C ILE A 174 0.21 12.27 9.60
N GLY A 175 0.45 12.25 8.30
CA GLY A 175 -0.36 12.96 7.30
C GLY A 175 -1.45 12.12 6.65
N GLY A 176 -1.46 10.82 6.90
CA GLY A 176 -2.45 9.89 6.39
C GLY A 176 -2.22 8.47 6.90
N ILE A 177 -2.99 7.53 6.39
CA ILE A 177 -2.89 6.10 6.69
C ILE A 177 -3.17 5.32 5.41
N ASN A 178 -2.40 4.27 5.15
CA ASN A 178 -2.69 3.30 4.11
C ASN A 178 -3.21 2.01 4.74
N TYR A 179 -4.45 1.64 4.42
CA TYR A 179 -5.12 0.44 4.95
C TYR A 179 -5.06 -0.70 3.95
N GLU A 180 -4.66 -1.87 4.40
CA GLU A 180 -4.70 -3.10 3.63
C GLU A 180 -5.19 -4.28 4.46
N THR A 181 -5.98 -5.16 3.83
CA THR A 181 -6.42 -6.43 4.46
C THR A 181 -5.51 -7.59 4.11
N GLY A 182 -4.57 -7.40 3.18
CA GLY A 182 -3.63 -8.40 2.75
C GLY A 182 -4.15 -9.39 1.70
N ASP A 183 -3.23 -10.20 1.19
CA ASP A 183 -3.43 -11.22 0.17
C ASP A 183 -3.77 -12.58 0.80
N TYR A 184 -4.74 -12.65 1.68
CA TYR A 184 -5.09 -13.86 2.40
C TYR A 184 -6.51 -14.34 2.11
N ALA A 185 -6.77 -15.61 2.38
CA ALA A 185 -8.10 -16.18 2.30
C ALA A 185 -9.01 -15.70 3.44
N VAL A 186 -10.31 -15.76 3.23
CA VAL A 186 -11.30 -15.39 4.24
C VAL A 186 -11.37 -16.40 5.38
N CYS A 187 -11.70 -15.94 6.58
CA CYS A 187 -11.91 -16.79 7.74
C CYS A 187 -13.11 -17.73 7.56
N HIS A 188 -12.95 -19.00 7.94
CA HIS A 188 -13.96 -20.05 7.82
C HIS A 188 -14.71 -20.35 9.12
N CYS A 189 -14.56 -19.56 10.19
CA CYS A 189 -15.31 -19.76 11.41
C CYS A 189 -16.82 -19.54 11.22
N ASP A 190 -17.63 -20.02 12.17
CA ASP A 190 -19.10 -19.91 12.10
C ASP A 190 -19.59 -18.46 11.96
N LEU A 191 -18.91 -17.51 12.60
CA LEU A 191 -19.24 -16.08 12.52
C LEU A 191 -18.99 -15.48 11.12
N CYS A 192 -18.05 -16.04 10.37
CA CYS A 192 -17.67 -15.55 9.04
C CYS A 192 -18.35 -16.30 7.90
N ARG A 193 -18.80 -17.53 8.14
CA ARG A 193 -19.34 -18.41 7.11
C ARG A 193 -20.51 -17.80 6.36
N ASP A 194 -21.41 -17.18 7.10
CA ASP A 194 -22.63 -16.58 6.53
C ASP A 194 -22.38 -15.22 5.88
N LYS A 195 -21.21 -14.63 6.10
CA LYS A 195 -20.83 -13.31 5.57
C LYS A 195 -20.03 -13.39 4.27
N LYS A 196 -19.68 -14.60 3.82
CA LYS A 196 -18.92 -14.78 2.60
C LYS A 196 -19.68 -14.32 1.38
N ALA A 197 -19.01 -13.61 0.52
CA ALA A 197 -19.60 -13.03 -0.68
C ALA A 197 -20.07 -14.04 -1.73
N GLY A 198 -19.73 -15.30 -1.61
CA GLY A 198 -20.07 -16.33 -2.58
C GLY A 198 -19.44 -16.20 -3.97
N VAL A 199 -18.74 -15.10 -4.25
CA VAL A 199 -18.11 -14.81 -5.55
C VAL A 199 -16.62 -14.50 -5.36
N ASN A 200 -15.79 -15.23 -6.07
CA ASN A 200 -14.37 -14.93 -6.16
C ASN A 200 -14.15 -13.84 -7.22
N VAL A 201 -13.95 -12.61 -6.80
CA VAL A 201 -13.79 -11.46 -7.69
C VAL A 201 -12.43 -11.42 -8.38
N LEU A 202 -11.38 -12.02 -7.79
CA LEU A 202 -10.05 -12.08 -8.40
C LEU A 202 -9.89 -13.26 -9.37
N SER A 203 -10.73 -14.28 -9.24
CA SER A 203 -10.71 -15.47 -10.09
C SER A 203 -12.14 -15.94 -10.34
N PRO A 204 -12.88 -15.29 -11.26
CA PRO A 204 -14.23 -15.68 -11.58
C PRO A 204 -14.34 -17.19 -11.89
N GLY A 205 -15.36 -17.84 -11.33
CA GLY A 205 -15.57 -19.29 -11.49
C GLY A 205 -14.83 -20.17 -10.47
N LYS A 206 -14.00 -19.58 -9.57
CA LYS A 206 -13.44 -20.32 -8.42
C LYS A 206 -14.25 -20.04 -7.15
N PRO A 207 -14.24 -20.94 -6.17
CA PRO A 207 -14.89 -20.72 -4.89
C PRO A 207 -14.40 -19.46 -4.18
N ALA A 208 -15.29 -18.81 -3.44
CA ALA A 208 -14.99 -17.58 -2.69
C ALA A 208 -13.94 -17.79 -1.59
N ASP A 209 -13.81 -19.00 -1.09
CA ASP A 209 -12.81 -19.42 -0.09
C ASP A 209 -11.36 -19.41 -0.58
N LYS A 210 -11.16 -19.21 -1.89
CA LYS A 210 -9.83 -19.10 -2.51
C LYS A 210 -9.50 -17.70 -2.99
N ILE A 211 -10.19 -16.70 -2.48
CA ILE A 211 -9.88 -15.28 -2.74
C ILE A 211 -8.69 -14.88 -1.89
N ASN A 212 -7.72 -14.23 -2.50
CA ASN A 212 -6.55 -13.68 -1.81
C ASN A 212 -6.80 -12.31 -1.17
N VAL A 213 -8.00 -11.75 -1.27
CA VAL A 213 -8.34 -10.45 -0.69
C VAL A 213 -9.70 -10.50 -0.02
N SER A 214 -9.76 -10.10 1.24
CA SER A 214 -10.98 -10.13 2.02
C SER A 214 -11.79 -8.84 1.86
N PHE A 215 -12.58 -8.75 0.79
CA PHE A 215 -13.49 -7.61 0.59
C PHE A 215 -14.55 -7.50 1.69
N ASP A 216 -14.96 -8.62 2.28
CA ASP A 216 -15.88 -8.60 3.42
C ASP A 216 -15.27 -7.86 4.62
N THR A 217 -13.96 -8.03 4.86
CA THR A 217 -13.24 -7.27 5.89
C THR A 217 -13.22 -5.78 5.55
N MET A 218 -12.99 -5.41 4.29
CA MET A 218 -13.06 -4.02 3.85
C MET A 218 -14.44 -3.43 4.15
N ALA A 219 -15.51 -4.11 3.76
CA ALA A 219 -16.87 -3.62 3.94
C ALA A 219 -17.28 -3.45 5.41
N HIS A 220 -16.76 -4.29 6.31
CA HIS A 220 -17.18 -4.29 7.71
C HIS A 220 -16.27 -3.49 8.64
N VAL A 221 -14.96 -3.50 8.40
CA VAL A 221 -13.98 -2.93 9.34
C VAL A 221 -13.49 -1.56 8.90
N TYR A 222 -13.27 -1.35 7.60
CA TYR A 222 -12.75 -0.06 7.10
C TYR A 222 -13.64 1.13 7.46
N PRO A 223 -14.98 1.09 7.28
CA PRO A 223 -15.81 2.23 7.66
C PRO A 223 -15.63 2.64 9.12
N LEU A 224 -15.55 1.66 10.04
CA LEU A 224 -15.37 1.93 11.46
C LEU A 224 -14.04 2.61 11.77
N LEU A 225 -12.95 2.13 11.16
CA LEU A 225 -11.62 2.73 11.32
C LEU A 225 -11.58 4.13 10.71
N MET A 226 -12.10 4.29 9.52
CA MET A 226 -12.07 5.55 8.78
C MET A 226 -12.89 6.64 9.46
N ASP A 227 -14.07 6.31 9.95
CA ASP A 227 -14.92 7.26 10.69
C ASP A 227 -14.25 7.69 12.01
N GLN A 228 -13.61 6.77 12.71
CA GLN A 228 -12.83 7.11 13.90
C GLN A 228 -11.65 8.01 13.56
N ALA A 229 -10.87 7.67 12.53
CA ALA A 229 -9.74 8.50 12.09
C ALA A 229 -10.19 9.89 11.67
N HIS A 230 -11.28 9.99 10.91
CA HIS A 230 -11.86 11.27 10.49
C HIS A 230 -12.34 12.10 11.69
N THR A 231 -12.90 11.47 12.69
CA THR A 231 -13.31 12.15 13.94
C THR A 231 -12.11 12.70 14.71
N LEU A 232 -11.02 11.93 14.79
CA LEU A 232 -9.80 12.30 15.53
C LEU A 232 -8.95 13.34 14.77
N LYS A 233 -8.81 13.18 13.47
CA LYS A 233 -7.96 14.04 12.61
C LYS A 233 -8.55 14.10 11.19
N PRO A 234 -9.49 15.05 10.93
CA PRO A 234 -10.25 15.10 9.67
C PRO A 234 -9.44 15.33 8.40
N ASP A 235 -8.22 15.84 8.52
CA ASP A 235 -7.32 16.15 7.40
C ASP A 235 -6.40 14.99 7.00
N LEU A 236 -6.53 13.82 7.66
CA LEU A 236 -5.78 12.63 7.28
C LEU A 236 -6.19 12.11 5.91
N TRP A 237 -5.20 11.82 5.08
CA TRP A 237 -5.41 11.04 3.87
C TRP A 237 -5.62 9.57 4.24
N GLN A 238 -6.80 9.07 3.99
CA GLN A 238 -7.17 7.70 4.29
C GLN A 238 -7.20 6.90 3.00
N VAL A 239 -6.08 6.26 2.68
CA VAL A 239 -5.89 5.49 1.45
C VAL A 239 -6.16 4.03 1.73
N TYR A 240 -7.00 3.38 0.93
CA TYR A 240 -7.23 1.94 1.04
C TYR A 240 -6.91 1.22 -0.26
N SER A 241 -6.11 0.17 -0.16
CA SER A 241 -5.70 -0.66 -1.27
C SER A 241 -6.78 -1.68 -1.59
N THR A 242 -7.20 -1.75 -2.85
CA THR A 242 -8.21 -2.71 -3.29
C THR A 242 -7.62 -4.02 -3.79
N TYR A 243 -6.33 -4.06 -4.10
CA TYR A 243 -5.68 -5.14 -4.86
C TYR A 243 -6.38 -5.48 -6.19
N CYS A 244 -7.45 -4.80 -6.49
CA CYS A 244 -8.14 -4.95 -7.76
C CYS A 244 -7.47 -4.13 -8.84
N GLY A 245 -7.11 -4.81 -9.89
CA GLY A 245 -7.16 -4.20 -11.20
C GLY A 245 -8.65 -3.87 -11.50
N TYR A 246 -9.02 -3.16 -12.26
CA TYR A 246 -9.85 -2.28 -12.99
C TYR A 246 -10.52 -2.92 -14.18
N ARG A 247 -10.47 -4.19 -14.35
CA ARG A 247 -11.35 -4.84 -15.32
C ARG A 247 -12.79 -4.52 -14.95
N SER A 248 -13.58 -4.07 -15.91
CA SER A 248 -14.92 -3.58 -15.66
C SER A 248 -15.82 -4.59 -14.95
N ASP A 249 -15.66 -5.87 -15.26
CA ASP A 249 -16.35 -6.98 -14.60
C ASP A 249 -15.95 -7.14 -13.13
N MET A 250 -14.67 -6.95 -12.81
CA MET A 250 -14.16 -7.00 -11.44
C MET A 250 -14.55 -5.76 -10.65
N ALA A 251 -14.46 -4.58 -11.24
CA ALA A 251 -14.80 -3.34 -10.58
C ALA A 251 -16.27 -3.33 -10.16
N GLN A 252 -17.18 -3.80 -11.01
CA GLN A 252 -18.60 -3.94 -10.68
C GLN A 252 -18.86 -4.97 -9.56
N ALA A 253 -18.16 -6.11 -9.58
CA ALA A 253 -18.28 -7.12 -8.53
C ALA A 253 -17.76 -6.63 -7.18
N VAL A 254 -16.67 -5.86 -7.18
CA VAL A 254 -16.05 -5.30 -5.98
C VAL A 254 -16.82 -4.14 -5.40
N ARG A 255 -17.46 -3.33 -6.23
CA ARG A 255 -18.11 -2.09 -5.82
C ARG A 255 -19.05 -2.26 -4.63
N ARG A 256 -19.87 -3.30 -4.62
CA ARG A 256 -20.77 -3.59 -3.50
C ARG A 256 -20.10 -3.71 -2.15
N PHE A 257 -18.80 -4.09 -2.12
CA PHE A 257 -17.99 -4.16 -0.90
C PHE A 257 -17.38 -2.82 -0.56
N LEU A 258 -17.20 -1.96 -1.54
CA LEU A 258 -16.64 -0.62 -1.38
C LEU A 258 -17.72 0.42 -1.08
N ASP A 259 -19.00 0.17 -1.40
CA ASP A 259 -20.12 1.08 -1.14
C ASP A 259 -20.23 1.53 0.34
N PRO A 260 -19.94 0.68 1.36
CA PRO A 260 -19.96 1.11 2.76
C PRO A 260 -18.79 2.02 3.15
N ILE A 261 -17.73 2.09 2.35
CA ILE A 261 -16.54 2.88 2.66
C ILE A 261 -16.86 4.37 2.49
N PRO A 262 -16.45 5.22 3.45
CA PRO A 262 -16.73 6.64 3.39
C PRO A 262 -16.19 7.30 2.12
N GLN A 263 -17.00 8.17 1.50
CA GLN A 263 -16.60 8.82 0.24
C GLN A 263 -15.40 9.76 0.35
N TYR A 264 -15.06 10.23 1.55
CA TYR A 264 -13.86 11.04 1.78
C TYR A 264 -12.57 10.22 1.77
N ALA A 265 -12.65 8.90 1.81
CA ALA A 265 -11.49 8.04 1.67
C ALA A 265 -10.93 8.04 0.23
N ILE A 266 -9.68 7.66 0.09
CA ILE A 266 -8.96 7.60 -1.19
C ILE A 266 -8.88 6.13 -1.61
N CYS A 267 -9.54 5.77 -2.69
CA CYS A 267 -9.48 4.43 -3.25
C CYS A 267 -8.21 4.25 -4.08
N GLN A 268 -7.40 3.25 -3.74
CA GLN A 268 -6.18 2.91 -4.47
C GLN A 268 -6.42 1.67 -5.35
N TRP A 269 -6.41 1.89 -6.65
CA TRP A 269 -6.55 0.85 -7.68
C TRP A 269 -5.18 0.32 -8.11
N THR A 270 -5.08 -0.97 -8.38
CA THR A 270 -3.84 -1.59 -8.87
C THR A 270 -3.78 -1.52 -10.40
N LEU A 271 -2.80 -0.81 -10.92
CA LEU A 271 -2.61 -0.58 -12.36
C LEU A 271 -1.56 -1.49 -12.99
N THR A 272 -0.80 -2.21 -12.21
CA THR A 272 0.42 -2.92 -12.62
C THR A 272 0.27 -3.71 -13.92
N HIS A 273 -0.75 -4.58 -13.98
CA HIS A 273 -0.96 -5.43 -15.17
C HIS A 273 -1.60 -4.71 -16.35
N MET A 274 -2.12 -3.51 -16.15
CA MET A 274 -2.77 -2.72 -17.21
C MET A 274 -1.79 -1.91 -18.01
N LEU A 275 -0.63 -1.65 -17.42
CA LEU A 275 0.38 -0.84 -18.09
C LEU A 275 1.06 -1.61 -19.23
N ASP A 276 0.98 -2.94 -19.19
CA ASP A 276 1.51 -3.81 -20.22
C ASP A 276 0.58 -3.92 -21.44
N ASP A 277 -0.71 -3.61 -21.28
CA ASP A 277 -1.71 -3.65 -22.33
C ASP A 277 -1.79 -2.30 -23.08
N ASP A 278 -2.01 -2.35 -24.40
CA ASP A 278 -2.22 -1.14 -25.22
C ASP A 278 -3.62 -0.53 -25.06
N HIS A 279 -4.50 -1.18 -24.30
CA HIS A 279 -5.83 -0.69 -24.05
C HIS A 279 -5.85 0.42 -23.01
N ASP A 280 -6.72 1.40 -23.19
CA ASP A 280 -7.02 2.39 -22.16
C ASP A 280 -7.73 1.74 -20.96
N PHE A 281 -7.65 2.39 -19.82
CA PHE A 281 -8.36 1.92 -18.65
C PHE A 281 -9.87 1.96 -18.93
N PRO A 282 -10.60 0.85 -18.70
CA PRO A 282 -11.99 0.72 -19.11
C PRO A 282 -12.98 1.46 -18.19
N TRP A 283 -12.55 2.56 -17.58
CA TRP A 283 -13.37 3.35 -16.66
C TRP A 283 -14.13 4.41 -17.45
N GLU A 284 -15.14 3.96 -18.17
CA GLU A 284 -15.96 4.84 -19.01
C GLU A 284 -17.07 5.53 -18.23
N ASP A 285 -17.39 5.06 -17.01
CA ASP A 285 -18.54 5.55 -16.25
C ASP A 285 -18.18 5.92 -14.82
N ASP A 286 -18.84 6.96 -14.26
CA ASP A 286 -18.85 7.36 -12.85
C ASP A 286 -19.16 6.22 -11.87
N LEU A 287 -19.66 5.12 -12.39
CA LEU A 287 -20.01 3.90 -11.66
C LEU A 287 -18.80 3.17 -11.08
N LEU A 288 -17.58 3.43 -11.57
CA LEU A 288 -16.39 2.68 -11.17
C LEU A 288 -15.66 3.27 -9.98
N PHE A 289 -15.95 4.53 -9.63
CA PHE A 289 -15.29 5.18 -8.51
C PHE A 289 -16.21 5.21 -7.28
N PRO A 290 -16.04 4.27 -6.33
CA PRO A 290 -16.84 4.24 -5.11
C PRO A 290 -16.48 5.39 -4.15
N ALA A 291 -15.22 5.85 -4.19
CA ALA A 291 -14.74 6.96 -3.39
C ALA A 291 -14.77 8.28 -4.16
N ARG A 292 -14.79 9.39 -3.43
CA ARG A 292 -14.66 10.74 -4.00
C ARG A 292 -13.29 10.95 -4.64
N HIS A 293 -12.23 10.34 -4.05
CA HIS A 293 -10.86 10.44 -4.51
C HIS A 293 -10.34 9.06 -4.92
N ASN A 294 -9.70 8.97 -6.07
CA ASN A 294 -9.20 7.72 -6.62
C ASN A 294 -7.78 7.89 -7.14
N VAL A 295 -6.91 6.97 -6.78
CA VAL A 295 -5.51 6.96 -7.21
C VAL A 295 -5.16 5.61 -7.83
N GLY A 296 -4.16 5.60 -8.68
CA GLY A 296 -3.66 4.39 -9.32
C GLY A 296 -2.29 3.98 -8.77
N PHE A 297 -2.16 2.74 -8.33
CA PHE A 297 -0.93 2.16 -7.84
C PHE A 297 -0.28 1.23 -8.86
N PHE A 298 1.03 1.33 -9.04
CA PHE A 298 1.79 0.43 -9.90
C PHE A 298 3.16 0.09 -9.30
N HIS A 299 3.60 -1.14 -9.53
CA HIS A 299 4.84 -1.68 -8.96
C HIS A 299 6.10 -1.33 -9.76
N GLN A 300 5.95 -0.94 -11.00
CA GLN A 300 7.05 -0.83 -11.96
C GLN A 300 8.12 0.21 -11.59
N GLY A 301 7.86 1.07 -10.61
CA GLY A 301 8.85 2.00 -10.09
C GLY A 301 9.94 1.36 -9.23
N SER A 302 9.80 0.09 -8.83
CA SER A 302 10.69 -0.59 -7.89
C SER A 302 11.32 -1.86 -8.47
N GLN A 303 12.45 -2.23 -7.88
CA GLN A 303 13.11 -3.49 -8.18
C GLN A 303 12.29 -4.72 -7.77
N TRP A 304 11.47 -4.59 -6.72
CA TRP A 304 10.63 -5.70 -6.23
C TRP A 304 9.73 -6.24 -7.34
N PHE A 305 9.07 -5.36 -8.07
CA PHE A 305 8.24 -5.77 -9.20
C PHE A 305 9.06 -6.44 -10.31
N THR A 306 10.25 -5.91 -10.61
CA THR A 306 11.12 -6.46 -11.67
C THR A 306 11.54 -7.90 -11.35
N ALA A 307 11.81 -8.19 -10.07
CA ALA A 307 12.10 -9.54 -9.61
C ALA A 307 10.92 -10.49 -9.77
N LEU A 308 9.71 -10.07 -9.40
CA LEU A 308 8.47 -10.82 -9.57
C LEU A 308 8.09 -11.01 -11.04
N GLY A 309 8.36 -10.03 -11.88
CA GLY A 309 8.06 -10.08 -13.32
C GLY A 309 8.93 -11.04 -14.13
N GLY A 310 9.79 -11.82 -13.51
CA GLY A 310 10.63 -12.82 -14.17
C GLY A 310 11.73 -12.24 -15.08
N LYS A 311 11.95 -10.93 -15.06
CA LYS A 311 12.99 -10.26 -15.84
C LYS A 311 14.38 -10.39 -15.22
N GLY A 312 14.48 -11.11 -14.12
CA GLY A 312 15.73 -11.39 -13.40
C GLY A 312 16.37 -10.13 -12.79
N PRO A 313 17.57 -10.27 -12.23
CA PRO A 313 18.22 -9.17 -11.50
C PRO A 313 18.63 -7.99 -12.39
N PHE A 314 18.71 -8.15 -13.68
CA PHE A 314 19.27 -7.14 -14.58
C PHE A 314 18.33 -5.97 -14.91
N GLY A 315 17.02 -6.20 -14.90
CA GLY A 315 16.04 -5.12 -15.11
C GLY A 315 15.79 -4.24 -13.90
N ARG A 316 16.38 -4.55 -12.75
CA ARG A 316 16.17 -3.82 -11.50
C ARG A 316 16.76 -2.41 -11.49
N TYR A 317 17.79 -2.22 -12.29
CA TYR A 317 18.55 -0.97 -12.33
C TYR A 317 18.16 -0.07 -13.51
N ASP A 318 17.28 -0.57 -14.35
CA ASP A 318 16.85 0.20 -15.52
C ASP A 318 15.76 1.20 -15.14
N PRO A 319 15.84 2.45 -15.57
CA PRO A 319 14.75 3.39 -15.47
C PRO A 319 13.52 2.90 -16.25
N VAL A 320 12.33 3.14 -15.67
CA VAL A 320 11.04 2.76 -16.30
C VAL A 320 10.22 3.99 -16.69
N ILE A 321 10.89 4.95 -17.31
CA ILE A 321 10.34 6.28 -17.62
C ILE A 321 9.09 6.19 -18.48
N GLU A 322 9.10 5.36 -19.53
CA GLU A 322 7.96 5.17 -20.43
C GLU A 322 6.75 4.58 -19.71
N THR A 323 6.97 3.62 -18.82
CA THR A 323 5.91 3.02 -18.00
C THR A 323 5.27 4.06 -17.06
N ILE A 324 6.09 4.90 -16.44
CA ILE A 324 5.62 5.99 -15.57
C ILE A 324 4.81 7.01 -16.38
N GLN A 325 5.29 7.40 -17.55
CA GLN A 325 4.57 8.30 -18.46
C GLN A 325 3.22 7.69 -18.88
N LYS A 326 3.22 6.41 -19.29
CA LYS A 326 2.01 5.67 -19.65
C LYS A 326 1.00 5.63 -18.51
N ALA A 327 1.46 5.38 -17.28
CA ALA A 327 0.62 5.37 -16.09
C ALA A 327 -0.04 6.74 -15.85
N ALA A 328 0.74 7.82 -15.94
CA ALA A 328 0.23 9.17 -15.73
C ALA A 328 -0.77 9.58 -16.81
N ALA A 329 -0.46 9.32 -18.07
CA ALA A 329 -1.32 9.63 -19.19
C ALA A 329 -2.65 8.86 -19.14
N LYS A 330 -2.60 7.54 -18.92
CA LYS A 330 -3.78 6.69 -18.82
C LYS A 330 -4.61 7.04 -17.58
N GLY A 331 -3.97 7.19 -16.41
CA GLY A 331 -4.64 7.54 -15.17
C GLY A 331 -5.38 8.88 -15.26
N SER A 332 -4.74 9.91 -15.81
CA SER A 332 -5.35 11.21 -16.00
C SER A 332 -6.54 11.17 -16.97
N ARG A 333 -6.43 10.41 -18.07
CA ARG A 333 -7.58 10.23 -18.99
C ARG A 333 -8.74 9.50 -18.34
N ALA A 334 -8.46 8.55 -17.48
CA ALA A 334 -9.47 7.80 -16.74
C ALA A 334 -10.07 8.58 -15.55
N GLY A 335 -9.59 9.79 -15.26
CA GLY A 335 -10.11 10.63 -14.19
C GLY A 335 -9.52 10.33 -12.82
N LEU A 336 -8.38 9.61 -12.73
CA LEU A 336 -7.66 9.46 -11.47
C LEU A 336 -7.10 10.80 -11.01
N GLU A 337 -7.18 11.06 -9.72
CA GLU A 337 -6.67 12.28 -9.09
C GLU A 337 -5.23 12.11 -8.59
N GLY A 338 -4.65 10.93 -8.71
CA GLY A 338 -3.30 10.69 -8.27
C GLY A 338 -2.73 9.37 -8.72
N LEU A 339 -1.43 9.26 -8.48
CA LEU A 339 -0.69 8.03 -8.69
C LEU A 339 0.13 7.69 -7.45
N VAL A 340 0.31 6.40 -7.28
CA VAL A 340 1.20 5.80 -6.29
C VAL A 340 2.14 4.88 -7.03
N THR A 341 3.43 5.13 -6.96
CA THR A 341 4.42 4.19 -7.49
C THR A 341 5.14 3.48 -6.36
N HIS A 342 5.41 2.20 -6.57
CA HIS A 342 6.26 1.46 -5.66
C HIS A 342 7.67 2.01 -5.76
N GLY A 343 8.21 2.47 -4.65
CA GLY A 343 9.49 3.16 -4.57
C GLY A 343 10.53 2.37 -3.77
N GLU A 344 11.77 2.77 -4.00
CA GLU A 344 12.92 2.33 -3.20
C GLU A 344 13.40 3.50 -2.37
N VAL A 345 13.84 3.23 -1.15
CA VAL A 345 14.33 4.30 -0.25
C VAL A 345 15.75 4.77 -0.60
N ALA A 346 16.50 4.00 -1.41
CA ALA A 346 17.82 4.39 -1.90
C ALA A 346 17.73 5.49 -2.97
N ALA A 347 17.36 6.69 -2.56
CA ALA A 347 17.10 7.84 -3.43
C ALA A 347 18.33 8.32 -4.23
N ASP A 348 19.51 7.90 -3.84
CA ASP A 348 20.79 8.25 -4.46
C ASP A 348 21.19 7.31 -5.62
N HIS A 349 20.45 6.23 -5.85
CA HIS A 349 20.73 5.36 -6.99
C HIS A 349 20.24 6.00 -8.30
N PRO A 350 21.09 6.08 -9.35
CA PRO A 350 20.74 6.83 -10.57
C PRO A 350 19.43 6.41 -11.26
N ALA A 351 19.14 5.10 -11.30
CA ALA A 351 17.91 4.60 -11.94
C ALA A 351 16.65 5.07 -11.19
N TRP A 352 16.67 5.02 -9.84
CA TRP A 352 15.50 5.47 -9.06
C TRP A 352 15.37 6.97 -9.02
N THR A 353 16.47 7.70 -9.01
CA THR A 353 16.43 9.15 -9.15
C THR A 353 15.78 9.56 -10.47
N GLN A 354 16.07 8.86 -11.56
CA GLN A 354 15.42 9.08 -12.85
C GLN A 354 13.92 8.72 -12.81
N ASN A 355 13.56 7.60 -12.18
CA ASN A 355 12.16 7.20 -12.01
C ASN A 355 11.38 8.23 -11.19
N TYR A 356 11.95 8.76 -10.10
CA TYR A 356 11.27 9.76 -9.27
C TYR A 356 11.13 11.11 -10.00
N ARG A 357 12.13 11.53 -10.76
CA ARG A 357 12.02 12.70 -11.62
C ARG A 357 10.95 12.53 -12.70
N ALA A 358 10.93 11.38 -13.36
CA ALA A 358 9.89 11.05 -14.35
C ALA A 358 8.50 11.03 -13.69
N PHE A 359 8.39 10.42 -12.51
CA PHE A 359 7.13 10.36 -11.76
C PHE A 359 6.64 11.78 -11.37
N SER A 360 7.51 12.62 -10.85
CA SER A 360 7.19 14.02 -10.59
C SER A 360 6.75 14.74 -11.88
N HIS A 361 7.58 14.69 -12.93
CA HIS A 361 7.30 15.38 -14.18
C HIS A 361 5.93 15.00 -14.77
N PHE A 362 5.66 13.68 -14.89
CA PHE A 362 4.44 13.22 -15.53
C PHE A 362 3.20 13.32 -14.64
N THR A 363 3.34 13.30 -13.32
CA THR A 363 2.20 13.58 -12.43
C THR A 363 1.83 15.06 -12.40
N HIS A 364 2.78 15.95 -12.64
CA HIS A 364 2.50 17.38 -12.84
C HIS A 364 1.98 17.69 -14.25
N HIS A 365 2.42 16.92 -15.23
CA HIS A 365 2.13 17.14 -16.66
C HIS A 365 1.70 15.85 -17.35
N PRO A 366 0.53 15.25 -17.03
CA PRO A 366 0.14 13.92 -17.52
C PRO A 366 0.05 13.78 -19.04
N GLY A 367 -0.10 14.90 -19.76
CA GLY A 367 -0.16 14.92 -21.22
C GLY A 367 1.19 15.05 -21.93
N ARG A 368 2.30 15.16 -21.19
CA ARG A 368 3.63 15.30 -21.78
C ARG A 368 4.18 13.95 -22.24
N ARG A 369 5.12 14.01 -23.20
CA ARG A 369 5.82 12.85 -23.75
C ARG A 369 7.19 12.68 -23.09
N VAL A 370 7.81 11.52 -23.26
CA VAL A 370 9.14 11.22 -22.69
C VAL A 370 10.20 12.19 -23.19
N GLU A 371 10.13 12.59 -24.46
CA GLU A 371 11.09 13.54 -25.06
C GLU A 371 11.03 14.93 -24.38
N ASP A 372 9.90 15.28 -23.79
CA ASP A 372 9.75 16.54 -23.06
C ASP A 372 10.55 16.54 -21.74
N LEU A 373 10.77 15.38 -21.13
CA LEU A 373 11.58 15.24 -19.90
C LEU A 373 13.06 15.50 -20.18
N GLU A 374 13.57 14.97 -21.27
CA GLU A 374 14.98 15.18 -21.68
C GLU A 374 15.28 16.63 -22.04
N ALA A 375 14.31 17.34 -22.65
CA ALA A 375 14.46 18.74 -23.04
C ALA A 375 14.53 19.71 -21.87
N THR A 376 14.04 19.32 -20.68
CA THR A 376 14.05 20.20 -19.49
C THR A 376 15.37 20.19 -18.73
N GLY A 377 16.31 19.28 -19.06
CA GLY A 377 17.63 19.19 -18.41
C GLY A 377 17.56 18.86 -16.91
N GLN A 378 16.43 18.34 -16.45
CA GLN A 378 16.16 18.00 -15.06
C GLN A 378 16.40 16.51 -14.76
#